data_951ae56169a0cfcbca443e4265c02715
#
_entry.id   951ae56169a0cfcbca443e4265c02715
#
_cell.length_a   1.000
_cell.length_b   1.000
_cell.length_c   1.000
_cell.angle_alpha   90.00
_cell.angle_beta   90.00
_cell.angle_gamma   90.00
#
_symmetry.space_group_name_H-M   'P 1'
#
loop_
_entity.id
_entity.type
_entity.pdbx_description
1 polymer ?
#
loop_
_entity_poly.entity_id
_entity_poly.type
_entity_poly.pdbx_seq_one_letter_code
_entity_poly.pdbx_strand_id
1 'polypeptide(L)'
;MDVTLTKFNEVYLRIKCEPSVAKELSEFFTFEVPNAKFMPSVRNRLWDGKIRLFSPGTGKIYLGLLPYVRRFLAEQGHKIQYDSSLIPPKKFDKKITTKFIRSLEKGKLRARNYQIDAIHNILINDRGLILSPTGSGKSFIIYALVRYYLKVIDDKKILIIVPTTNLVEQMYNDFADYGWFPDEHCHKLYAGSDKNTSKEVVISTWQSIYKLDKRYFSQFGAVFVDEAHTAKAKSLTGIMTKLSDCKYRIGTTGTLDGTEVHQL
;
A
#
# COMPACT_ATOMS: atom_id res chain seq x y z
N MET A 1 -12.89 28.74 6.18
CA MET A 1 -14.00 27.85 5.73
C MET A 1 -13.85 26.53 6.41
N ASP A 2 -14.94 25.88 6.78
CA ASP A 2 -14.87 24.58 7.50
C ASP A 2 -14.84 23.44 6.50
N VAL A 3 -13.86 22.54 6.65
CA VAL A 3 -13.67 21.36 5.82
C VAL A 3 -13.79 20.13 6.70
N THR A 4 -14.68 19.20 6.34
CA THR A 4 -14.85 17.95 7.08
C THR A 4 -14.17 16.80 6.34
N LEU A 5 -13.30 16.07 7.04
CA LEU A 5 -12.62 14.89 6.56
C LEU A 5 -13.20 13.64 7.21
N THR A 6 -13.69 12.70 6.39
CA THR A 6 -14.24 11.42 6.87
C THR A 6 -13.60 10.25 6.15
N LYS A 7 -13.39 9.15 6.86
CA LYS A 7 -12.91 7.92 6.26
C LYS A 7 -14.08 7.21 5.55
N PHE A 8 -14.02 7.12 4.22
CA PHE A 8 -15.04 6.42 3.46
C PHE A 8 -14.84 4.88 3.51
N ASN A 9 -13.59 4.43 3.38
CA ASN A 9 -13.15 3.04 3.54
C ASN A 9 -11.61 3.02 3.64
N GLU A 10 -10.98 1.84 3.55
CA GLU A 10 -9.50 1.76 3.62
C GLU A 10 -8.79 2.23 2.34
N VAL A 11 -9.54 2.61 1.29
CA VAL A 11 -8.98 3.18 0.04
C VAL A 11 -9.15 4.69 0.00
N TYR A 12 -10.33 5.18 0.39
CA TYR A 12 -10.74 6.56 0.14
C TYR A 12 -11.04 7.34 1.41
N LEU A 13 -10.57 8.58 1.41
CA LEU A 13 -11.01 9.68 2.25
C LEU A 13 -12.13 10.42 1.53
N ARG A 14 -13.13 10.91 2.25
CA ARG A 14 -14.14 11.84 1.74
C ARG A 14 -13.91 13.20 2.36
N ILE A 15 -13.85 14.22 1.50
CA ILE A 15 -13.73 15.63 1.87
C ILE A 15 -15.07 16.30 1.58
N LYS A 16 -15.68 16.89 2.59
CA LYS A 16 -16.86 17.74 2.46
C LYS A 16 -16.45 19.20 2.69
N CYS A 17 -16.58 20.02 1.68
CA CYS A 17 -16.17 21.44 1.67
C CYS A 17 -17.03 22.23 0.69
N GLU A 18 -16.87 23.54 0.69
CA GLU A 18 -17.48 24.44 -0.28
C GLU A 18 -16.90 24.23 -1.70
N PRO A 19 -17.66 24.60 -2.76
CA PRO A 19 -17.22 24.43 -4.15
C PRO A 19 -15.89 25.11 -4.49
N SER A 20 -15.62 26.29 -3.90
CA SER A 20 -14.33 27.00 -4.06
C SER A 20 -13.15 26.16 -3.57
N VAL A 21 -13.25 25.62 -2.35
CA VAL A 21 -12.22 24.76 -1.76
C VAL A 21 -12.09 23.44 -2.53
N ALA A 22 -13.20 22.88 -3.03
CA ALA A 22 -13.16 21.70 -3.87
C ALA A 22 -12.42 21.94 -5.18
N LYS A 23 -12.53 23.14 -5.76
CA LYS A 23 -11.78 23.55 -6.95
C LYS A 23 -10.29 23.66 -6.65
N GLU A 24 -9.91 24.33 -5.57
CA GLU A 24 -8.50 24.46 -5.14
C GLU A 24 -7.86 23.08 -4.88
N LEU A 25 -8.55 22.18 -4.17
CA LEU A 25 -8.11 20.79 -3.98
C LEU A 25 -7.97 20.05 -5.30
N SER A 26 -8.89 20.24 -6.25
CA SER A 26 -8.83 19.60 -7.56
C SER A 26 -7.62 20.09 -8.36
N GLU A 27 -7.32 21.38 -8.31
CA GLU A 27 -6.15 21.96 -8.97
C GLU A 27 -4.85 21.44 -8.32
N PHE A 28 -4.75 21.46 -7.00
CA PHE A 28 -3.57 21.00 -6.26
C PHE A 28 -3.29 19.51 -6.46
N PHE A 29 -4.31 18.66 -6.50
CA PHE A 29 -4.18 17.21 -6.68
C PHE A 29 -4.35 16.77 -8.15
N THR A 30 -4.11 17.67 -9.10
CA THR A 30 -4.05 17.38 -10.54
C THR A 30 -2.61 17.48 -11.04
N PHE A 31 -2.12 16.45 -11.69
CA PHE A 31 -0.75 16.35 -12.19
C PHE A 31 -0.75 16.16 -13.70
N GLU A 32 0.12 16.87 -14.40
CA GLU A 32 0.36 16.64 -15.81
C GLU A 32 1.34 15.47 -15.99
N VAL A 33 0.98 14.52 -16.85
CA VAL A 33 1.87 13.40 -17.14
C VAL A 33 3.00 13.88 -18.06
N PRO A 34 4.25 13.69 -17.68
CA PRO A 34 5.38 14.06 -18.55
C PRO A 34 5.24 13.42 -19.94
N ASN A 35 5.49 14.21 -20.95
CA ASN A 35 5.39 13.78 -22.36
C ASN A 35 4.02 13.25 -22.81
N ALA A 36 2.95 13.51 -22.07
CA ALA A 36 1.59 13.08 -22.38
C ALA A 36 1.15 13.48 -23.80
N LYS A 37 1.58 14.64 -24.30
CA LYS A 37 1.29 15.12 -25.66
C LYS A 37 1.70 14.16 -26.78
N PHE A 38 2.66 13.27 -26.53
CA PHE A 38 3.11 12.27 -27.49
C PHE A 38 2.34 10.94 -27.39
N MET A 39 1.52 10.78 -26.37
CA MET A 39 0.73 9.56 -26.17
C MET A 39 -0.44 9.51 -27.17
N PRO A 40 -0.73 8.35 -27.78
CA PRO A 40 -1.86 8.19 -28.71
C PRO A 40 -3.20 8.61 -28.13
N SER A 41 -3.45 8.34 -26.84
CA SER A 41 -4.69 8.71 -26.14
C SER A 41 -4.90 10.23 -26.08
N VAL A 42 -3.82 11.01 -25.91
CA VAL A 42 -3.88 12.47 -25.90
C VAL A 42 -4.01 13.01 -27.33
N ARG A 43 -3.23 12.46 -28.26
CA ARG A 43 -3.32 12.86 -29.69
C ARG A 43 -4.70 12.59 -30.27
N ASN A 44 -5.34 11.51 -29.89
CA ASN A 44 -6.70 11.16 -30.30
C ASN A 44 -7.79 11.84 -29.45
N ARG A 45 -7.43 12.79 -28.55
CA ARG A 45 -8.35 13.52 -27.67
C ARG A 45 -9.19 12.62 -26.74
N LEU A 46 -8.75 11.40 -26.47
CA LEU A 46 -9.39 10.47 -25.55
C LEU A 46 -9.02 10.75 -24.08
N TRP A 47 -7.96 11.52 -23.87
CA TRP A 47 -7.47 11.90 -22.54
C TRP A 47 -6.72 13.25 -22.66
N ASP A 48 -6.80 14.06 -21.60
CA ASP A 48 -6.18 15.39 -21.56
C ASP A 48 -4.73 15.40 -21.02
N GLY A 49 -4.15 14.22 -20.75
CA GLY A 49 -2.79 14.10 -20.24
C GLY A 49 -2.64 14.38 -18.75
N LYS A 50 -3.74 14.51 -17.99
CA LYS A 50 -3.73 14.84 -16.57
C LYS A 50 -4.24 13.69 -15.71
N ILE A 51 -3.59 13.50 -14.56
CA ILE A 51 -4.03 12.59 -13.52
C ILE A 51 -4.67 13.44 -12.41
N ARG A 52 -5.92 13.13 -12.08
CA ARG A 52 -6.68 13.80 -11.02
C ARG A 52 -6.85 12.83 -9.86
N LEU A 53 -6.25 13.16 -8.71
CA LEU A 53 -6.32 12.32 -7.51
C LEU A 53 -7.52 12.67 -6.62
N PHE A 54 -8.05 13.89 -6.73
CA PHE A 54 -9.27 14.32 -6.06
C PHE A 54 -10.44 14.40 -7.05
N SER A 55 -11.60 13.91 -6.65
CA SER A 55 -12.85 13.98 -7.41
C SER A 55 -13.79 15.00 -6.78
N PRO A 56 -13.94 16.21 -7.33
CA PRO A 56 -14.80 17.27 -6.74
C PRO A 56 -16.26 16.83 -6.59
N GLY A 57 -16.80 16.11 -7.60
CA GLY A 57 -18.20 15.67 -7.59
C GLY A 57 -18.55 14.65 -6.51
N THR A 58 -17.57 13.86 -6.05
CA THR A 58 -17.78 12.85 -4.99
C THR A 58 -17.09 13.19 -3.67
N GLY A 59 -16.23 14.19 -3.67
CA GLY A 59 -15.37 14.57 -2.55
C GLY A 59 -14.33 13.51 -2.20
N LYS A 60 -14.03 12.54 -3.10
CA LYS A 60 -13.14 11.41 -2.80
C LYS A 60 -11.71 11.69 -3.22
N ILE A 61 -10.78 11.28 -2.35
CA ILE A 61 -9.35 11.22 -2.60
C ILE A 61 -8.80 9.96 -1.92
N TYR A 62 -7.63 9.47 -2.36
CA TYR A 62 -7.02 8.32 -1.71
C TYR A 62 -6.66 8.60 -0.24
N LEU A 63 -7.01 7.70 0.67
CA LEU A 63 -6.78 7.84 2.11
C LEU A 63 -5.30 8.04 2.46
N GLY A 64 -4.40 7.43 1.69
CA GLY A 64 -2.95 7.60 1.87
C GLY A 64 -2.46 9.04 1.66
N LEU A 65 -3.25 9.88 1.00
CA LEU A 65 -2.93 11.30 0.77
C LEU A 65 -3.39 12.22 1.92
N LEU A 66 -3.98 11.68 2.98
CA LEU A 66 -4.43 12.46 4.14
C LEU A 66 -3.39 13.45 4.69
N PRO A 67 -2.08 13.11 4.84
CA PRO A 67 -1.08 14.06 5.32
C PRO A 67 -0.91 15.28 4.39
N TYR A 68 -0.98 15.06 3.08
CA TYR A 68 -0.88 16.13 2.07
C TYR A 68 -2.14 17.00 2.03
N VAL A 69 -3.33 16.38 2.16
CA VAL A 69 -4.60 17.12 2.27
C VAL A 69 -4.58 18.01 3.50
N ARG A 70 -4.14 17.50 4.65
CA ARG A 70 -4.03 18.26 5.90
C ARG A 70 -3.10 19.46 5.74
N ARG A 71 -1.92 19.23 5.17
CA ARG A 71 -0.95 20.30 4.95
C ARG A 71 -1.51 21.37 4.05
N PHE A 72 -2.05 21.02 2.89
CA PHE A 72 -2.66 21.97 1.95
C PHE A 72 -3.73 22.81 2.61
N LEU A 73 -4.71 22.18 3.27
CA LEU A 73 -5.81 22.89 3.93
C LEU A 73 -5.33 23.83 5.05
N ALA A 74 -4.31 23.43 5.80
CA ALA A 74 -3.71 24.25 6.84
C ALA A 74 -2.97 25.46 6.25
N GLU A 75 -2.20 25.29 5.17
CA GLU A 75 -1.50 26.36 4.45
C GLU A 75 -2.47 27.39 3.85
N GLN A 76 -3.67 26.94 3.43
CA GLN A 76 -4.75 27.82 2.93
C GLN A 76 -5.62 28.42 4.05
N GLY A 77 -5.31 28.16 5.32
CA GLY A 77 -6.03 28.71 6.48
C GLY A 77 -7.42 28.12 6.71
N HIS A 78 -7.74 26.95 6.16
CA HIS A 78 -9.02 26.28 6.39
C HIS A 78 -9.07 25.59 7.74
N LYS A 79 -10.24 25.66 8.41
CA LYS A 79 -10.51 24.89 9.63
C LYS A 79 -10.90 23.48 9.27
N ILE A 80 -10.18 22.51 9.82
CA ILE A 80 -10.37 21.08 9.52
C ILE A 80 -11.10 20.40 10.69
N GLN A 81 -12.24 19.80 10.39
CA GLN A 81 -12.96 18.90 11.29
C GLN A 81 -12.67 17.45 10.90
N TYR A 82 -12.31 16.62 11.86
CA TYR A 82 -12.00 15.22 11.65
C TYR A 82 -13.10 14.33 12.20
N ASP A 83 -13.47 13.33 11.41
CA ASP A 83 -14.24 12.20 11.92
C ASP A 83 -13.35 11.36 12.88
N SER A 84 -13.97 10.80 13.93
CA SER A 84 -13.31 9.92 14.89
C SER A 84 -12.64 8.69 14.26
N SER A 85 -13.05 8.30 13.04
CA SER A 85 -12.44 7.22 12.27
C SER A 85 -11.06 7.55 11.70
N LEU A 86 -10.67 8.85 11.67
CA LEU A 86 -9.34 9.30 11.25
C LEU A 86 -8.42 9.42 12.46
N ILE A 87 -8.02 8.27 12.98
CA ILE A 87 -7.17 8.18 14.17
C ILE A 87 -5.75 8.68 13.87
N PRO A 88 -5.14 9.49 14.75
CA PRO A 88 -3.73 9.87 14.63
C PRO A 88 -2.82 8.62 14.71
N PRO A 89 -1.56 8.70 14.22
CA PRO A 89 -0.60 7.62 14.30
C PRO A 89 -0.51 7.05 15.72
N LYS A 90 -0.47 5.73 15.82
CA LYS A 90 -0.36 5.05 17.12
C LYS A 90 0.94 5.42 17.80
N LYS A 91 0.90 5.70 19.09
CA LYS A 91 2.11 5.72 19.91
C LYS A 91 2.54 4.26 20.10
N PHE A 92 3.56 3.86 19.39
CA PHE A 92 4.12 2.52 19.48
C PHE A 92 5.59 2.62 19.95
N ASP A 93 5.96 1.91 21.03
CA ASP A 93 7.32 1.98 21.56
C ASP A 93 8.26 1.18 20.65
N LYS A 94 9.31 1.86 20.17
CA LYS A 94 10.38 1.25 19.34
C LYS A 94 11.06 0.06 20.05
N LYS A 95 11.13 0.07 21.39
CA LYS A 95 11.68 -1.06 22.16
C LYS A 95 10.88 -2.32 21.96
N ILE A 96 9.52 -2.22 21.90
CA ILE A 96 8.63 -3.34 21.64
C ILE A 96 8.87 -3.89 20.21
N THR A 97 8.95 -3.00 19.22
CA THR A 97 9.30 -3.39 17.85
C THR A 97 10.64 -4.13 17.80
N THR A 98 11.67 -3.57 18.42
CA THR A 98 13.00 -4.16 18.46
C THR A 98 12.98 -5.54 19.10
N LYS A 99 12.33 -5.68 20.27
CA LYS A 99 12.21 -6.97 20.96
C LYS A 99 11.50 -8.01 20.09
N PHE A 100 10.42 -7.62 19.41
CA PHE A 100 9.71 -8.50 18.49
C PHE A 100 10.61 -8.95 17.33
N ILE A 101 11.30 -8.02 16.65
CA ILE A 101 12.18 -8.34 15.52
C ILE A 101 13.33 -9.25 15.98
N ARG A 102 13.93 -8.98 17.13
CA ARG A 102 15.00 -9.82 17.71
C ARG A 102 14.50 -11.24 17.99
N SER A 103 13.24 -11.43 18.35
CA SER A 103 12.66 -12.76 18.55
C SER A 103 12.50 -13.58 17.26
N LEU A 104 12.55 -12.93 16.09
CA LEU A 104 12.50 -13.60 14.78
C LEU A 104 13.88 -13.99 14.27
N GLU A 105 14.96 -13.53 14.90
CA GLU A 105 16.33 -13.85 14.49
C GLU A 105 16.66 -15.30 14.78
N LYS A 106 17.13 -16.03 13.76
CA LYS A 106 17.57 -17.43 13.87
C LYS A 106 18.93 -17.63 13.23
N GLY A 107 19.74 -18.52 13.77
CA GLY A 107 21.06 -18.83 13.24
C GLY A 107 21.96 -17.58 13.08
N LYS A 108 22.39 -17.31 11.86
CA LYS A 108 23.21 -16.13 11.49
C LYS A 108 22.39 -14.89 11.13
N LEU A 109 21.06 -15.02 11.03
CA LEU A 109 20.17 -13.91 10.66
C LEU A 109 20.17 -12.84 11.76
N ARG A 110 20.50 -11.61 11.40
CA ARG A 110 20.46 -10.45 12.29
C ARG A 110 19.81 -9.27 11.57
N ALA A 111 18.80 -8.68 12.18
CA ALA A 111 18.17 -7.49 11.66
C ALA A 111 19.11 -6.28 11.77
N ARG A 112 19.20 -5.52 10.70
CA ARG A 112 19.96 -4.26 10.67
C ARG A 112 19.10 -3.11 11.24
N ASN A 113 19.74 -2.09 11.76
CA ASN A 113 19.03 -0.97 12.42
C ASN A 113 18.01 -0.30 11.49
N TYR A 114 18.36 -0.05 10.22
CA TYR A 114 17.44 0.55 9.25
C TYR A 114 16.19 -0.33 8.95
N GLN A 115 16.34 -1.67 9.04
CA GLN A 115 15.20 -2.57 8.87
C GLN A 115 14.26 -2.46 10.07
N ILE A 116 14.81 -2.35 11.29
CA ILE A 116 14.03 -2.12 12.50
C ILE A 116 13.30 -0.77 12.41
N ASP A 117 13.95 0.27 11.91
CA ASP A 117 13.37 1.61 11.74
C ASP A 117 12.25 1.60 10.70
N ALA A 118 12.45 0.95 9.56
CA ALA A 118 11.44 0.81 8.52
C ALA A 118 10.20 0.06 9.03
N ILE A 119 10.40 -1.08 9.71
CA ILE A 119 9.31 -1.85 10.31
C ILE A 119 8.57 -1.02 11.35
N HIS A 120 9.28 -0.34 12.25
CA HIS A 120 8.69 0.52 13.27
C HIS A 120 7.82 1.62 12.68
N ASN A 121 8.29 2.28 11.63
CA ASN A 121 7.54 3.31 10.91
C ASN A 121 6.22 2.76 10.32
N ILE A 122 6.26 1.59 9.72
CA ILE A 122 5.06 0.94 9.19
C ILE A 122 4.08 0.58 10.31
N LEU A 123 4.56 0.07 11.44
CA LEU A 123 3.71 -0.29 12.57
C LEU A 123 3.00 0.91 13.22
N ILE A 124 3.59 2.10 13.15
CA ILE A 124 2.96 3.34 13.62
C ILE A 124 1.87 3.81 12.65
N ASN A 125 2.12 3.74 11.35
CA ASN A 125 1.30 4.37 10.33
C ASN A 125 0.27 3.43 9.68
N ASP A 126 0.39 2.11 9.89
CA ASP A 126 -0.42 1.04 9.29
C ASP A 126 -0.33 0.98 7.75
N ARG A 127 0.34 1.94 7.12
CA ARG A 127 0.55 2.00 5.66
C ARG A 127 1.79 2.83 5.32
N GLY A 128 2.44 2.49 4.22
CA GLY A 128 3.61 3.23 3.75
C GLY A 128 4.32 2.57 2.59
N LEU A 129 5.24 3.33 2.00
CA LEU A 129 6.16 2.86 0.98
C LEU A 129 7.57 2.83 1.57
N ILE A 130 8.22 1.69 1.47
CA ILE A 130 9.59 1.47 1.92
C ILE A 130 10.51 1.55 0.71
N LEU A 131 11.34 2.58 0.65
CA LEU A 131 12.42 2.66 -0.30
C LEU A 131 13.61 1.86 0.22
N SER A 132 13.92 0.77 -0.46
CA SER A 132 14.92 -0.19 -0.01
C SER A 132 15.65 -0.78 -1.21
N PRO A 133 16.93 -0.45 -1.43
CA PRO A 133 17.70 -0.93 -2.58
C PRO A 133 17.75 -2.47 -2.67
N THR A 134 18.08 -2.97 -3.84
CA THR A 134 18.32 -4.42 -4.03
C THR A 134 19.43 -4.91 -3.08
N GLY A 135 19.26 -6.06 -2.47
CA GLY A 135 20.20 -6.60 -1.48
C GLY A 135 20.10 -6.01 -0.07
N SER A 136 19.21 -5.05 0.17
CA SER A 136 18.98 -4.47 1.51
C SER A 136 18.20 -5.38 2.46
N GLY A 137 17.71 -6.53 2.00
CA GLY A 137 16.89 -7.45 2.79
C GLY A 137 15.42 -7.04 2.90
N LYS A 138 14.82 -6.57 1.80
CA LYS A 138 13.38 -6.27 1.69
C LYS A 138 12.51 -7.44 2.12
N SER A 139 12.86 -8.66 1.70
CA SER A 139 12.11 -9.87 2.04
C SER A 139 12.05 -10.11 3.56
N PHE A 140 13.13 -9.80 4.30
CA PHE A 140 13.11 -9.87 5.76
C PHE A 140 12.17 -8.83 6.39
N ILE A 141 12.13 -7.61 5.86
CA ILE A 141 11.19 -6.59 6.33
C ILE A 141 9.74 -7.05 6.11
N ILE A 142 9.44 -7.57 4.91
CA ILE A 142 8.12 -8.13 4.59
C ILE A 142 7.81 -9.30 5.54
N TYR A 143 8.75 -10.23 5.70
CA TYR A 143 8.60 -11.37 6.62
C TYR A 143 8.26 -10.93 8.05
N ALA A 144 9.03 -10.00 8.61
CA ALA A 144 8.80 -9.51 9.97
C ALA A 144 7.42 -8.84 10.13
N LEU A 145 7.00 -8.05 9.15
CA LEU A 145 5.69 -7.41 9.13
C LEU A 145 4.57 -8.45 8.96
N VAL A 146 4.72 -9.46 8.09
CA VAL A 146 3.79 -10.58 7.95
C VAL A 146 3.60 -11.29 9.30
N ARG A 147 4.71 -11.64 9.97
CA ARG A 147 4.68 -12.32 11.28
C ARG A 147 4.02 -11.47 12.38
N TYR A 148 4.12 -10.15 12.27
CA TYR A 148 3.41 -9.23 13.16
C TYR A 148 1.91 -9.16 12.84
N TYR A 149 1.57 -8.94 11.58
CA TYR A 149 0.18 -8.73 11.19
C TYR A 149 -0.68 -9.98 11.34
N LEU A 150 -0.14 -11.18 11.17
CA LEU A 150 -0.85 -12.43 11.48
C LEU A 150 -1.35 -12.51 12.94
N LYS A 151 -0.78 -11.71 13.85
CA LYS A 151 -1.23 -11.64 15.26
C LYS A 151 -2.32 -10.59 15.52
N VAL A 152 -2.59 -9.71 14.54
CA VAL A 152 -3.44 -8.52 14.77
C VAL A 152 -4.57 -8.35 13.74
N ILE A 153 -4.63 -9.18 12.71
CA ILE A 153 -5.65 -9.09 11.65
C ILE A 153 -6.83 -10.05 11.85
N ASP A 154 -6.93 -10.65 13.02
CA ASP A 154 -7.93 -11.66 13.36
C ASP A 154 -7.99 -12.79 12.31
N ASP A 155 -9.17 -13.22 11.86
CA ASP A 155 -9.37 -14.30 10.89
C ASP A 155 -9.09 -13.90 9.43
N LYS A 156 -8.55 -12.70 9.18
CA LYS A 156 -8.21 -12.27 7.81
C LYS A 156 -6.84 -12.76 7.38
N LYS A 157 -6.65 -12.80 6.07
CA LYS A 157 -5.41 -13.25 5.42
C LYS A 157 -4.51 -12.08 5.06
N ILE A 158 -3.28 -12.41 4.70
CA ILE A 158 -2.29 -11.48 4.16
C ILE A 158 -2.10 -11.78 2.67
N LEU A 159 -2.09 -10.73 1.85
CA LEU A 159 -1.76 -10.81 0.43
C LEU A 159 -0.38 -10.18 0.19
N ILE A 160 0.50 -10.93 -0.47
CA ILE A 160 1.79 -10.43 -0.95
C ILE A 160 1.75 -10.45 -2.48
N ILE A 161 1.91 -9.29 -3.10
CA ILE A 161 1.91 -9.13 -4.55
C ILE A 161 3.33 -8.89 -5.02
N VAL A 162 3.81 -9.72 -5.92
CA VAL A 162 5.14 -9.62 -6.52
C VAL A 162 5.03 -9.55 -8.05
N PRO A 163 6.03 -9.00 -8.76
CA PRO A 163 5.96 -8.81 -10.21
C PRO A 163 5.94 -10.10 -11.04
N THR A 164 6.67 -11.13 -10.62
CA THR A 164 6.90 -12.34 -11.41
C THR A 164 6.75 -13.62 -10.59
N THR A 165 6.53 -14.75 -11.27
CA THR A 165 6.43 -16.07 -10.63
C THR A 165 7.74 -16.48 -9.94
N ASN A 166 8.89 -16.11 -10.50
CA ASN A 166 10.19 -16.37 -9.86
C ASN A 166 10.31 -15.66 -8.51
N LEU A 167 9.75 -14.45 -8.39
CA LEU A 167 9.72 -13.73 -7.11
C LEU A 167 8.70 -14.32 -6.13
N VAL A 168 7.65 -15.00 -6.59
CA VAL A 168 6.78 -15.80 -5.71
C VAL A 168 7.58 -16.93 -5.07
N GLU A 169 8.34 -17.69 -5.87
CA GLU A 169 9.18 -18.77 -5.37
C GLU A 169 10.29 -18.25 -4.45
N GLN A 170 10.95 -17.16 -4.83
CA GLN A 170 11.99 -16.55 -4.01
C GLN A 170 11.45 -16.11 -2.65
N MET A 171 10.34 -15.37 -2.61
CA MET A 171 9.73 -14.90 -1.35
C MET A 171 9.36 -16.08 -0.43
N TYR A 172 8.84 -17.15 -1.03
CA TYR A 172 8.48 -18.37 -0.32
C TYR A 172 9.71 -19.05 0.29
N ASN A 173 10.79 -19.17 -0.48
CA ASN A 173 12.05 -19.78 -0.02
C ASN A 173 12.75 -18.88 1.03
N ASP A 174 12.76 -17.55 0.85
CA ASP A 174 13.29 -16.62 1.84
C ASP A 174 12.60 -16.80 3.20
N PHE A 175 11.29 -17.04 3.23
CA PHE A 175 10.56 -17.29 4.48
C PHE A 175 11.01 -18.60 5.15
N ALA A 176 11.32 -19.65 4.36
CA ALA A 176 11.89 -20.90 4.88
C ALA A 176 13.29 -20.64 5.47
N ASP A 177 14.14 -19.89 4.78
CA ASP A 177 15.49 -19.54 5.23
C ASP A 177 15.47 -18.72 6.53
N TYR A 178 14.40 -17.91 6.77
CA TYR A 178 14.19 -17.22 8.03
C TYR A 178 13.65 -18.12 9.15
N GLY A 179 13.53 -19.43 8.87
CA GLY A 179 13.12 -20.45 9.84
C GLY A 179 11.63 -20.48 10.11
N TRP A 180 10.83 -20.07 9.15
CA TRP A 180 9.39 -20.28 9.16
C TRP A 180 9.03 -21.47 8.23
N PHE A 181 7.88 -22.06 8.42
CA PHE A 181 7.42 -23.18 7.61
C PHE A 181 6.38 -22.69 6.59
N PRO A 182 6.81 -22.19 5.41
CA PRO A 182 5.88 -21.63 4.44
C PRO A 182 4.87 -22.65 3.91
N ASP A 183 5.21 -23.95 3.91
CA ASP A 183 4.27 -25.01 3.54
C ASP A 183 3.03 -25.06 4.42
N GLU A 184 3.13 -24.64 5.67
CA GLU A 184 1.99 -24.60 6.59
C GLU A 184 1.17 -23.32 6.45
N HIS A 185 1.80 -22.19 6.16
CA HIS A 185 1.22 -20.86 6.25
C HIS A 185 0.98 -20.15 4.93
N CYS A 186 1.77 -20.47 3.88
CA CYS A 186 1.79 -19.73 2.64
C CYS A 186 1.18 -20.51 1.48
N HIS A 187 0.41 -19.84 0.66
CA HIS A 187 -0.12 -20.34 -0.60
C HIS A 187 0.49 -19.56 -1.76
N LYS A 188 1.07 -20.26 -2.72
CA LYS A 188 1.59 -19.67 -3.97
C LYS A 188 0.48 -19.65 -5.01
N LEU A 189 0.11 -18.44 -5.46
CA LEU A 189 -0.97 -18.24 -6.41
C LEU A 189 -0.45 -17.63 -7.71
N TYR A 190 -0.33 -18.46 -8.74
CA TYR A 190 -0.01 -18.06 -10.12
C TYR A 190 -0.80 -18.95 -11.11
N ALA A 191 -0.51 -18.83 -12.41
CA ALA A 191 -1.28 -19.54 -13.44
C ALA A 191 -1.40 -21.05 -13.14
N GLY A 192 -2.63 -21.55 -13.07
CA GLY A 192 -2.93 -22.96 -12.77
C GLY A 192 -3.11 -23.32 -11.30
N SER A 193 -2.81 -22.40 -10.37
CA SER A 193 -3.04 -22.65 -8.93
C SER A 193 -4.51 -22.45 -8.56
N ASP A 194 -4.97 -23.18 -7.53
CA ASP A 194 -6.27 -22.94 -6.92
C ASP A 194 -6.29 -21.53 -6.30
N LYS A 195 -7.39 -20.80 -6.49
CA LYS A 195 -7.61 -19.46 -5.93
C LYS A 195 -8.06 -19.50 -4.48
N ASN A 196 -8.62 -20.62 -4.05
CA ASN A 196 -9.09 -20.82 -2.69
C ASN A 196 -8.02 -21.54 -1.88
N THR A 197 -7.79 -21.09 -0.67
CA THR A 197 -6.85 -21.70 0.25
C THR A 197 -7.27 -21.44 1.68
N SER A 198 -6.99 -22.39 2.58
CA SER A 198 -7.08 -22.18 4.03
C SER A 198 -5.85 -21.48 4.62
N LYS A 199 -4.77 -21.36 3.85
CA LYS A 199 -3.52 -20.72 4.30
C LYS A 199 -3.70 -19.24 4.62
N GLU A 200 -2.96 -18.76 5.60
CA GLU A 200 -3.08 -17.39 6.13
C GLU A 200 -2.41 -16.35 5.23
N VAL A 201 -1.42 -16.75 4.43
CA VAL A 201 -0.66 -15.86 3.55
C VAL A 201 -0.79 -16.33 2.10
N VAL A 202 -1.15 -15.42 1.21
CA VAL A 202 -1.19 -15.67 -0.24
C VAL A 202 -0.09 -14.84 -0.89
N ILE A 203 0.85 -15.51 -1.57
CA ILE A 203 1.90 -14.88 -2.37
C ILE A 203 1.52 -15.02 -3.84
N SER A 204 1.33 -13.91 -4.55
CA SER A 204 0.78 -13.91 -5.90
C SER A 204 1.45 -12.89 -6.81
N THR A 205 1.37 -13.14 -8.12
CA THR A 205 1.61 -12.09 -9.09
C THR A 205 0.35 -11.28 -9.30
N TRP A 206 0.48 -9.98 -9.64
CA TRP A 206 -0.70 -9.15 -9.93
C TRP A 206 -1.49 -9.66 -11.15
N GLN A 207 -0.82 -10.30 -12.14
CA GLN A 207 -1.45 -10.89 -13.32
C GLN A 207 -2.45 -12.00 -12.97
N SER A 208 -2.16 -12.74 -11.91
CA SER A 208 -2.99 -13.88 -11.47
C SER A 208 -4.28 -13.44 -10.79
N ILE A 209 -4.30 -12.23 -10.22
CA ILE A 209 -5.40 -11.79 -9.34
C ILE A 209 -6.17 -10.54 -9.84
N TYR A 210 -5.66 -9.76 -10.82
CA TYR A 210 -6.28 -8.47 -11.19
C TYR A 210 -7.72 -8.59 -11.72
N LYS A 211 -8.08 -9.74 -12.31
CA LYS A 211 -9.43 -10.02 -12.82
C LYS A 211 -10.40 -10.50 -11.74
N LEU A 212 -9.91 -10.89 -10.55
CA LEU A 212 -10.77 -11.37 -9.49
C LEU A 212 -11.68 -10.25 -8.98
N ASP A 213 -12.85 -10.62 -8.49
CA ASP A 213 -13.85 -9.68 -8.01
C ASP A 213 -13.50 -9.12 -6.60
N LYS A 214 -14.28 -8.14 -6.15
CA LYS A 214 -14.10 -7.53 -4.84
C LYS A 214 -14.30 -8.52 -3.69
N ARG A 215 -15.15 -9.53 -3.85
CA ARG A 215 -15.44 -10.55 -2.83
C ARG A 215 -14.19 -11.35 -2.51
N TYR A 216 -13.39 -11.71 -3.53
CA TYR A 216 -12.12 -12.38 -3.29
C TYR A 216 -11.18 -11.55 -2.39
N PHE A 217 -11.15 -10.24 -2.58
CA PHE A 217 -10.25 -9.35 -1.85
C PHE A 217 -10.72 -9.00 -0.43
N SER A 218 -11.99 -9.24 -0.08
CA SER A 218 -12.53 -8.94 1.26
C SER A 218 -11.93 -9.81 2.38
N GLN A 219 -11.31 -10.95 2.04
CA GLN A 219 -10.65 -11.83 2.98
C GLN A 219 -9.30 -11.30 3.50
N PHE A 220 -8.72 -10.25 2.88
CA PHE A 220 -7.40 -9.76 3.24
C PHE A 220 -7.46 -8.56 4.19
N GLY A 221 -6.72 -8.64 5.31
CA GLY A 221 -6.54 -7.56 6.29
C GLY A 221 -5.27 -6.76 6.09
N ALA A 222 -4.25 -7.39 5.45
CA ALA A 222 -3.00 -6.74 5.10
C ALA A 222 -2.60 -7.06 3.65
N VAL A 223 -1.98 -6.09 2.97
CA VAL A 223 -1.43 -6.25 1.63
C VAL A 223 -0.02 -5.70 1.56
N PHE A 224 0.88 -6.47 0.96
CA PHE A 224 2.24 -6.09 0.62
C PHE A 224 2.38 -6.07 -0.90
N VAL A 225 3.00 -5.03 -1.44
CA VAL A 225 3.31 -4.92 -2.87
C VAL A 225 4.81 -4.77 -2.99
N ASP A 226 5.48 -5.84 -3.41
CA ASP A 226 6.92 -5.77 -3.69
C ASP A 226 7.18 -5.23 -5.09
N GLU A 227 8.28 -4.49 -5.25
CA GLU A 227 8.64 -3.75 -6.46
C GLU A 227 7.46 -2.93 -7.02
N ALA A 228 6.84 -2.13 -6.15
CA ALA A 228 5.61 -1.39 -6.43
C ALA A 228 5.69 -0.50 -7.68
N HIS A 229 6.90 -0.06 -8.08
CA HIS A 229 7.13 0.74 -9.28
C HIS A 229 6.94 -0.05 -10.60
N THR A 230 7.11 -1.38 -10.58
CA THR A 230 7.02 -2.22 -11.79
C THR A 230 5.58 -2.57 -12.19
N ALA A 231 4.63 -2.46 -11.27
CA ALA A 231 3.25 -2.80 -11.56
C ALA A 231 2.61 -1.73 -12.43
N LYS A 232 2.19 -2.09 -13.65
CA LYS A 232 1.49 -1.17 -14.57
C LYS A 232 0.28 -0.56 -13.84
N ALA A 233 0.28 0.75 -13.71
CA ALA A 233 -0.57 1.53 -12.83
C ALA A 233 -2.06 1.10 -12.78
N LYS A 234 -2.71 0.81 -13.90
CA LYS A 234 -4.14 0.45 -13.94
C LYS A 234 -4.48 -0.86 -13.23
N SER A 235 -3.69 -1.93 -13.43
CA SER A 235 -4.01 -3.24 -12.86
C SER A 235 -3.78 -3.28 -11.35
N LEU A 236 -2.66 -2.71 -10.88
CA LEU A 236 -2.38 -2.64 -9.45
C LEU A 236 -3.36 -1.69 -8.74
N THR A 237 -3.62 -0.51 -9.30
CA THR A 237 -4.63 0.41 -8.78
C THR A 237 -6.00 -0.26 -8.70
N GLY A 238 -6.37 -1.06 -9.70
CA GLY A 238 -7.60 -1.85 -9.70
C GLY A 238 -7.65 -2.86 -8.55
N ILE A 239 -6.56 -3.59 -8.29
CA ILE A 239 -6.45 -4.50 -7.14
C ILE A 239 -6.57 -3.72 -5.82
N MET A 240 -5.77 -2.64 -5.70
CA MET A 240 -5.73 -1.84 -4.47
C MET A 240 -7.07 -1.17 -4.15
N THR A 241 -7.89 -0.84 -5.15
CA THR A 241 -9.24 -0.31 -4.97
C THR A 241 -10.23 -1.38 -4.51
N LYS A 242 -10.08 -2.63 -4.95
CA LYS A 242 -10.91 -3.75 -4.52
C LYS A 242 -10.66 -4.15 -3.07
N LEU A 243 -9.47 -3.88 -2.53
CA LEU A 243 -9.07 -4.12 -1.14
C LEU A 243 -9.67 -3.07 -0.17
N SER A 244 -10.99 -2.79 -0.29
CA SER A 244 -11.65 -1.70 0.46
C SER A 244 -11.67 -1.88 1.98
N ASP A 245 -11.49 -3.10 2.47
CA ASP A 245 -11.53 -3.46 3.88
C ASP A 245 -10.14 -3.84 4.43
N CYS A 246 -9.11 -3.73 3.57
CA CYS A 246 -7.73 -4.03 3.91
C CYS A 246 -7.06 -2.81 4.55
N LYS A 247 -6.85 -2.87 5.86
CA LYS A 247 -6.32 -1.76 6.67
C LYS A 247 -4.83 -1.53 6.44
N TYR A 248 -4.04 -2.60 6.47
CA TYR A 248 -2.58 -2.54 6.44
C TYR A 248 -2.09 -2.64 5.00
N ARG A 249 -1.43 -1.57 4.51
CA ARG A 249 -1.05 -1.43 3.11
C ARG A 249 0.39 -1.00 2.99
N ILE A 250 1.25 -1.89 2.56
CA ILE A 250 2.69 -1.69 2.53
C ILE A 250 3.20 -1.93 1.11
N GLY A 251 3.91 -0.93 0.56
CA GLY A 251 4.69 -1.07 -0.66
C GLY A 251 6.18 -1.14 -0.36
N THR A 252 6.92 -1.88 -1.17
CA THR A 252 8.38 -1.85 -1.18
C THR A 252 8.86 -1.56 -2.59
N THR A 253 9.95 -0.80 -2.73
CA THR A 253 10.57 -0.52 -4.02
C THR A 253 12.07 -0.30 -3.88
N GLY A 254 12.83 -0.71 -4.88
CA GLY A 254 14.28 -0.49 -4.93
C GLY A 254 14.66 0.90 -5.42
N THR A 255 13.82 1.50 -6.25
CA THR A 255 14.07 2.80 -6.88
C THR A 255 12.80 3.65 -6.88
N LEU A 256 12.98 4.96 -6.70
CA LEU A 256 11.99 5.97 -7.06
C LEU A 256 12.54 6.70 -8.27
N ASP A 257 12.12 6.32 -9.46
CA ASP A 257 12.45 7.08 -10.67
C ASP A 257 11.74 8.43 -10.61
N GLY A 258 12.52 9.53 -10.68
CA GLY A 258 12.00 10.89 -10.50
C GLY A 258 10.94 11.32 -11.54
N THR A 259 10.71 10.51 -12.58
CA THR A 259 9.66 10.69 -13.59
C THR A 259 8.32 10.08 -13.18
N GLU A 260 8.24 9.35 -12.07
CA GLU A 260 7.08 8.57 -11.64
C GLU A 260 6.51 8.99 -10.28
N VAL A 261 6.88 10.19 -9.79
CA VAL A 261 6.43 10.74 -8.48
C VAL A 261 4.89 10.79 -8.35
N HIS A 262 4.17 10.83 -9.48
CA HIS A 262 2.71 10.81 -9.52
C HIS A 262 2.09 9.41 -9.48
N GLN A 263 2.90 8.33 -9.40
CA GLN A 263 2.40 6.96 -9.22
C GLN A 263 2.34 6.53 -7.74
N LEU A 264 2.81 7.37 -6.84
CA LEU A 264 2.75 7.21 -5.40
C LEU A 264 1.49 7.88 -4.86
#